data_e313f2917325250706fa4d6845f29e0d
#
_entry.id   e313f2917325250706fa4d6845f29e0d
#
_cell.length_a   1.000
_cell.length_b   1.000
_cell.length_c   1.000
_cell.angle_alpha   90.00
_cell.angle_beta   90.00
_cell.angle_gamma   90.00
#
_symmetry.space_group_name_H-M   'P 1'
#
loop_
_entity.id
_entity.type
_entity.pdbx_description
1 polymer ?
#
loop_
_entity_poly.entity_id
_entity_poly.type
_entity_poly.pdbx_seq_one_letter_code
_entity_poly.pdbx_strand_id
1 'polypeptide(L)'
;MLKQQTIDTIKATVPALQAHGLTITKTFYTNLFNENPSLLNIFNQTNQTKGRQQGALANTVLAAAMHIDNLEAIVPVVVKIAHKHRSLGVLPEHYEIVGANLLKAIKEVLGDAATDEIIEAWGEAYGVIADIFISVEEDLYKASEAAGGWRLFKQFKIVRKVAESDLITSIYMAPVDGEPLPIATAGQYVTVRATVPGKEYLMNRQYTITQS
;
A
#
# COMPACT_ATOMS: atom_id res chain seq x y z
N MET A 1 9.48 -8.27 -19.83
CA MET A 1 8.82 -7.22 -20.62
C MET A 1 7.48 -7.73 -21.12
N LEU A 2 6.44 -6.91 -21.05
CA LEU A 2 5.12 -7.25 -21.58
C LEU A 2 5.16 -7.37 -23.10
N LYS A 3 4.31 -8.26 -23.64
CA LYS A 3 4.14 -8.38 -25.10
C LYS A 3 3.38 -7.17 -25.65
N GLN A 4 3.57 -6.83 -26.91
CA GLN A 4 2.88 -5.69 -27.54
C GLN A 4 1.35 -5.88 -27.49
N GLN A 5 0.84 -7.09 -27.72
CA GLN A 5 -0.59 -7.39 -27.63
C GLN A 5 -1.14 -7.07 -26.22
N THR A 6 -0.44 -7.46 -25.15
CA THR A 6 -0.83 -7.15 -23.77
C THR A 6 -0.89 -5.64 -23.55
N ILE A 7 0.14 -4.91 -24.02
CA ILE A 7 0.19 -3.44 -23.95
C ILE A 7 -1.01 -2.80 -24.65
N ASP A 8 -1.31 -3.23 -25.87
CA ASP A 8 -2.41 -2.70 -26.68
C ASP A 8 -3.77 -3.00 -26.02
N THR A 9 -3.95 -4.22 -25.52
CA THR A 9 -5.15 -4.62 -24.78
C THR A 9 -5.35 -3.76 -23.53
N ILE A 10 -4.29 -3.56 -22.71
CA ILE A 10 -4.37 -2.71 -21.51
C ILE A 10 -4.71 -1.26 -21.88
N LYS A 11 -4.06 -0.68 -22.90
CA LYS A 11 -4.36 0.67 -23.35
C LYS A 11 -5.81 0.84 -23.83
N ALA A 12 -6.36 -0.16 -24.47
CA ALA A 12 -7.76 -0.15 -24.90
C ALA A 12 -8.76 -0.12 -23.72
N THR A 13 -8.34 -0.56 -22.52
CA THR A 13 -9.18 -0.50 -21.31
C THR A 13 -9.19 0.87 -20.61
N VAL A 14 -8.32 1.81 -20.97
CA VAL A 14 -8.21 3.12 -20.33
C VAL A 14 -9.55 3.86 -20.23
N PRO A 15 -10.40 3.94 -21.28
CA PRO A 15 -11.71 4.59 -21.17
C PRO A 15 -12.65 3.91 -20.15
N ALA A 16 -12.61 2.58 -20.07
CA ALA A 16 -13.41 1.83 -19.09
C ALA A 16 -12.93 2.09 -17.66
N LEU A 17 -11.61 2.19 -17.45
CA LEU A 17 -11.04 2.54 -16.14
C LEU A 17 -11.39 3.98 -15.74
N GLN A 18 -11.40 4.91 -16.67
CA GLN A 18 -11.83 6.29 -16.40
C GLN A 18 -13.30 6.35 -15.96
N ALA A 19 -14.16 5.57 -16.60
CA ALA A 19 -15.59 5.54 -16.29
C ALA A 19 -15.91 4.75 -15.01
N HIS A 20 -15.24 3.63 -14.77
CA HIS A 20 -15.61 2.63 -13.76
C HIS A 20 -14.56 2.38 -12.67
N GLY A 21 -13.39 3.01 -12.74
CA GLY A 21 -12.25 2.73 -11.85
C GLY A 21 -12.59 2.85 -10.36
N LEU A 22 -13.37 3.85 -9.97
CA LEU A 22 -13.81 3.98 -8.57
C LEU A 22 -14.76 2.85 -8.15
N THR A 23 -15.66 2.39 -9.03
CA THR A 23 -16.54 1.26 -8.75
C THR A 23 -15.74 -0.02 -8.61
N ILE A 24 -14.81 -0.27 -9.54
CA ILE A 24 -13.90 -1.43 -9.49
C ILE A 24 -13.14 -1.46 -8.16
N THR A 25 -12.56 -0.34 -7.75
CA THR A 25 -11.78 -0.32 -6.51
C THR A 25 -12.63 -0.41 -5.24
N LYS A 26 -13.87 0.05 -5.25
CA LYS A 26 -14.81 -0.21 -4.15
C LYS A 26 -15.17 -1.67 -4.05
N THR A 27 -15.52 -2.32 -5.16
CA THR A 27 -15.80 -3.76 -5.24
C THR A 27 -14.58 -4.57 -4.79
N PHE A 28 -13.40 -4.22 -5.29
CA PHE A 28 -12.13 -4.82 -4.88
C PHE A 28 -11.93 -4.81 -3.36
N TYR A 29 -12.05 -3.66 -2.69
CA TYR A 29 -11.86 -3.59 -1.23
C TYR A 29 -12.94 -4.35 -0.47
N THR A 30 -14.17 -4.37 -0.95
CA THR A 30 -15.26 -5.16 -0.35
C THR A 30 -14.92 -6.64 -0.40
N ASN A 31 -14.53 -7.17 -1.57
CA ASN A 31 -14.16 -8.57 -1.73
C ASN A 31 -12.92 -8.91 -0.91
N LEU A 32 -11.87 -8.08 -1.01
CA LEU A 32 -10.60 -8.28 -0.31
C LEU A 32 -10.80 -8.47 1.19
N PHE A 33 -11.56 -7.60 1.85
CA PHE A 33 -11.74 -7.68 3.30
C PHE A 33 -12.74 -8.75 3.73
N ASN A 34 -13.71 -9.09 2.90
CA ASN A 34 -14.62 -10.21 3.16
C ASN A 34 -13.90 -11.55 3.08
N GLU A 35 -13.01 -11.72 2.11
CA GLU A 35 -12.26 -12.96 1.89
C GLU A 35 -11.00 -13.04 2.77
N ASN A 36 -10.41 -11.90 3.11
CA ASN A 36 -9.15 -11.79 3.86
C ASN A 36 -9.24 -10.77 5.00
N PRO A 37 -10.06 -11.01 6.04
CA PRO A 37 -10.29 -10.03 7.11
C PRO A 37 -9.02 -9.67 7.90
N SER A 38 -8.01 -10.55 7.94
CA SER A 38 -6.72 -10.27 8.58
C SER A 38 -5.99 -9.06 7.98
N LEU A 39 -6.24 -8.75 6.70
CA LEU A 39 -5.66 -7.57 6.04
C LEU A 39 -6.16 -6.24 6.65
N LEU A 40 -7.29 -6.24 7.37
CA LEU A 40 -7.74 -5.07 8.12
C LEU A 40 -6.75 -4.61 9.19
N ASN A 41 -5.82 -5.47 9.62
CA ASN A 41 -4.69 -5.10 10.48
C ASN A 41 -3.62 -4.24 9.79
N ILE A 42 -3.58 -4.24 8.45
CA ILE A 42 -2.61 -3.47 7.65
C ILE A 42 -3.23 -2.14 7.22
N PHE A 43 -4.50 -2.18 6.81
CA PHE A 43 -5.17 -1.03 6.21
C PHE A 43 -5.68 -0.02 7.25
N ASN A 44 -5.64 1.27 6.92
CA ASN A 44 -6.21 2.32 7.75
C ASN A 44 -7.73 2.39 7.55
N GLN A 45 -8.49 1.94 8.54
CA GLN A 45 -9.96 1.89 8.51
C GLN A 45 -10.59 3.26 8.21
N THR A 46 -10.03 4.37 8.72
CA THR A 46 -10.54 5.72 8.45
C THR A 46 -10.44 6.09 6.98
N ASN A 47 -9.33 5.74 6.32
CA ASN A 47 -9.16 6.00 4.88
C ASN A 47 -10.08 5.12 4.04
N GLN A 48 -10.38 3.91 4.49
CA GLN A 48 -11.37 3.03 3.87
C GLN A 48 -12.78 3.63 3.95
N THR A 49 -13.23 4.00 5.15
CA THR A 49 -14.57 4.56 5.37
C THR A 49 -14.79 5.87 4.60
N LYS A 50 -13.74 6.69 4.44
CA LYS A 50 -13.82 7.97 3.70
C LYS A 50 -13.62 7.82 2.18
N GLY A 51 -13.45 6.62 1.65
CA GLY A 51 -13.24 6.37 0.22
C GLY A 51 -11.91 6.87 -0.35
N ARG A 52 -11.00 7.37 0.50
CA ARG A 52 -9.71 7.94 0.05
C ARG A 52 -8.80 6.89 -0.57
N GLN A 53 -8.82 5.70 -0.02
CA GLN A 53 -7.96 4.60 -0.49
C GLN A 53 -8.46 4.03 -1.81
N GLN A 54 -9.77 3.94 -1.99
CA GLN A 54 -10.40 3.52 -3.24
C GLN A 54 -10.04 4.48 -4.38
N GLY A 55 -10.16 5.80 -4.16
CA GLY A 55 -9.75 6.79 -5.15
C GLY A 55 -8.26 6.76 -5.47
N ALA A 56 -7.41 6.58 -4.46
CA ALA A 56 -5.96 6.47 -4.67
C ALA A 56 -5.59 5.25 -5.53
N LEU A 57 -6.19 4.08 -5.25
CA LEU A 57 -5.95 2.87 -6.03
C LEU A 57 -6.48 3.02 -7.47
N ALA A 58 -7.69 3.59 -7.66
CA ALA A 58 -8.24 3.82 -8.99
C ALA A 58 -7.31 4.68 -9.85
N ASN A 59 -6.79 5.77 -9.28
CA ASN A 59 -5.82 6.63 -9.96
C ASN A 59 -4.50 5.91 -10.27
N THR A 60 -4.03 5.06 -9.36
CA THR A 60 -2.78 4.29 -9.58
C THR A 60 -2.96 3.26 -10.71
N VAL A 61 -4.08 2.53 -10.72
CA VAL A 61 -4.39 1.55 -11.78
C VAL A 61 -4.55 2.26 -13.13
N LEU A 62 -5.24 3.39 -13.16
CA LEU A 62 -5.39 4.20 -14.39
C LEU A 62 -4.03 4.70 -14.89
N ALA A 63 -3.18 5.25 -14.02
CA ALA A 63 -1.85 5.71 -14.39
C ALA A 63 -0.98 4.57 -14.92
N ALA A 64 -1.03 3.39 -14.30
CA ALA A 64 -0.32 2.22 -14.76
C ALA A 64 -0.79 1.79 -16.17
N ALA A 65 -2.10 1.80 -16.45
CA ALA A 65 -2.64 1.49 -17.76
C ALA A 65 -2.21 2.51 -18.84
N MET A 66 -2.20 3.79 -18.51
CA MET A 66 -1.79 4.87 -19.42
C MET A 66 -0.28 4.80 -19.79
N HIS A 67 0.54 4.31 -18.87
CA HIS A 67 2.01 4.23 -19.02
C HIS A 67 2.51 2.78 -19.12
N ILE A 68 1.65 1.84 -19.49
CA ILE A 68 2.01 0.41 -19.48
C ILE A 68 3.16 0.07 -20.45
N ASP A 69 3.36 0.84 -21.49
CA ASP A 69 4.48 0.76 -22.42
C ASP A 69 5.76 1.46 -21.90
N ASN A 70 5.66 2.24 -20.83
CA ASN A 70 6.79 2.95 -20.22
C ASN A 70 6.60 3.00 -18.69
N LEU A 71 6.74 1.85 -18.02
CA LEU A 71 6.58 1.74 -16.57
C LEU A 71 7.64 2.52 -15.78
N GLU A 72 8.77 2.91 -16.41
CA GLU A 72 9.75 3.78 -15.76
C GLU A 72 9.15 5.15 -15.39
N ALA A 73 8.18 5.64 -16.17
CA ALA A 73 7.50 6.90 -15.88
C ALA A 73 6.73 6.90 -14.54
N ILE A 74 6.29 5.73 -14.07
CA ILE A 74 5.57 5.62 -12.79
C ILE A 74 6.47 5.31 -11.59
N VAL A 75 7.75 4.99 -11.78
CA VAL A 75 8.69 4.63 -10.70
C VAL A 75 8.71 5.67 -9.56
N PRO A 76 8.73 7.00 -9.81
CA PRO A 76 8.69 7.97 -8.70
C PRO A 76 7.42 7.85 -7.83
N VAL A 77 6.30 7.49 -8.43
CA VAL A 77 5.03 7.25 -7.70
C VAL A 77 5.11 5.92 -6.96
N VAL A 78 5.67 4.89 -7.58
CA VAL A 78 5.91 3.57 -6.96
C VAL A 78 6.78 3.72 -5.71
N VAL A 79 7.90 4.42 -5.78
CA VAL A 79 8.80 4.66 -4.63
C VAL A 79 8.04 5.32 -3.48
N LYS A 80 7.24 6.34 -3.76
CA LYS A 80 6.42 7.02 -2.73
C LYS A 80 5.43 6.06 -2.07
N ILE A 81 4.76 5.21 -2.85
CA ILE A 81 3.82 4.22 -2.32
C ILE A 81 4.57 3.12 -1.56
N ALA A 82 5.72 2.66 -2.05
CA ALA A 82 6.55 1.64 -1.43
C ALA A 82 7.02 2.04 -0.02
N HIS A 83 7.38 3.30 0.20
CA HIS A 83 7.63 3.81 1.56
C HIS A 83 6.42 3.63 2.49
N LYS A 84 5.21 3.85 1.97
CA LYS A 84 3.97 3.64 2.72
C LYS A 84 3.73 2.16 2.99
N HIS A 85 3.88 1.30 1.97
CA HIS A 85 3.72 -0.13 2.10
C HIS A 85 4.69 -0.71 3.13
N ARG A 86 5.98 -0.36 3.02
CA ARG A 86 6.99 -0.75 4.00
C ARG A 86 6.61 -0.33 5.42
N SER A 87 6.12 0.90 5.61
CA SER A 87 5.73 1.40 6.93
C SER A 87 4.53 0.68 7.53
N LEU A 88 3.71 0.03 6.71
CA LEU A 88 2.54 -0.75 7.10
C LEU A 88 2.84 -2.25 7.20
N GLY A 89 4.03 -2.70 6.78
CA GLY A 89 4.41 -4.11 6.76
C GLY A 89 3.68 -4.89 5.67
N VAL A 90 3.50 -4.29 4.49
CA VAL A 90 3.06 -5.04 3.31
C VAL A 90 4.17 -6.00 2.92
N LEU A 91 3.81 -7.23 2.58
CA LEU A 91 4.71 -8.34 2.25
C LEU A 91 4.45 -8.82 0.81
N PRO A 92 5.43 -9.48 0.17
CA PRO A 92 5.29 -10.00 -1.19
C PRO A 92 4.05 -10.89 -1.39
N GLU A 93 3.72 -11.76 -0.42
CA GLU A 93 2.53 -12.63 -0.48
C GLU A 93 1.20 -11.87 -0.52
N HIS A 94 1.16 -10.63 -0.07
CA HIS A 94 -0.05 -9.81 -0.16
C HIS A 94 -0.37 -9.41 -1.60
N TYR A 95 0.62 -9.34 -2.48
CA TYR A 95 0.42 -8.96 -3.89
C TYR A 95 -0.39 -9.99 -4.66
N GLU A 96 -0.21 -11.28 -4.39
CA GLU A 96 -1.01 -12.34 -5.00
C GLU A 96 -2.49 -12.21 -4.63
N ILE A 97 -2.77 -11.98 -3.33
CA ILE A 97 -4.13 -11.79 -2.81
C ILE A 97 -4.77 -10.54 -3.43
N VAL A 98 -4.02 -9.45 -3.51
CA VAL A 98 -4.47 -8.18 -4.09
C VAL A 98 -4.75 -8.35 -5.58
N GLY A 99 -3.86 -9.00 -6.32
CA GLY A 99 -4.02 -9.27 -7.76
C GLY A 99 -5.28 -10.07 -8.07
N ALA A 100 -5.46 -11.20 -7.40
CA ALA A 100 -6.64 -12.04 -7.58
C ALA A 100 -7.94 -11.27 -7.33
N ASN A 101 -8.01 -10.49 -6.24
CA ASN A 101 -9.19 -9.71 -5.91
C ASN A 101 -9.41 -8.53 -6.87
N LEU A 102 -8.34 -7.92 -7.42
CA LEU A 102 -8.46 -6.84 -8.40
C LEU A 102 -9.03 -7.37 -9.73
N LEU A 103 -8.50 -8.47 -10.24
CA LEU A 103 -9.01 -9.09 -11.47
C LEU A 103 -10.46 -9.53 -11.32
N LYS A 104 -10.81 -10.13 -10.18
CA LYS A 104 -12.19 -10.47 -9.82
C LYS A 104 -13.10 -9.25 -9.85
N ALA A 105 -12.69 -8.13 -9.24
CA ALA A 105 -13.47 -6.90 -9.22
C ALA A 105 -13.65 -6.28 -10.62
N ILE A 106 -12.62 -6.34 -11.48
CA ILE A 106 -12.71 -5.91 -12.88
C ILE A 106 -13.79 -6.73 -13.61
N LYS A 107 -13.76 -8.06 -13.47
CA LYS A 107 -14.75 -8.94 -14.11
C LYS A 107 -16.16 -8.70 -13.58
N GLU A 108 -16.33 -8.53 -12.28
CA GLU A 108 -17.63 -8.26 -11.66
C GLU A 108 -18.25 -6.94 -12.12
N VAL A 109 -17.44 -5.87 -12.23
CA VAL A 109 -17.95 -4.53 -12.58
C VAL A 109 -18.18 -4.36 -14.07
N LEU A 110 -17.30 -4.90 -14.90
CA LEU A 110 -17.37 -4.74 -16.35
C LEU A 110 -18.16 -5.85 -17.05
N GLY A 111 -18.45 -6.97 -16.35
CA GLY A 111 -19.22 -8.08 -16.89
C GLY A 111 -18.62 -8.65 -18.19
N ASP A 112 -19.45 -8.76 -19.23
CA ASP A 112 -19.04 -9.30 -20.53
C ASP A 112 -18.01 -8.41 -21.26
N ALA A 113 -17.93 -7.12 -20.93
CA ALA A 113 -16.92 -6.23 -21.49
C ALA A 113 -15.50 -6.58 -21.00
N ALA A 114 -15.36 -7.23 -19.84
CA ALA A 114 -14.09 -7.80 -19.38
C ALA A 114 -13.93 -9.22 -19.94
N THR A 115 -13.54 -9.33 -21.20
CA THR A 115 -13.28 -10.62 -21.86
C THR A 115 -12.13 -11.36 -21.16
N ASP A 116 -12.02 -12.67 -21.40
CA ASP A 116 -10.92 -13.45 -20.81
C ASP A 116 -9.55 -12.93 -21.27
N GLU A 117 -9.43 -12.48 -22.53
CA GLU A 117 -8.22 -11.82 -23.04
C GLU A 117 -7.84 -10.56 -22.23
N ILE A 118 -8.83 -9.74 -21.87
CA ILE A 118 -8.60 -8.54 -21.04
C ILE A 118 -8.14 -8.94 -19.63
N ILE A 119 -8.77 -9.96 -19.03
CA ILE A 119 -8.40 -10.44 -17.71
C ILE A 119 -6.99 -11.04 -17.70
N GLU A 120 -6.62 -11.82 -18.72
CA GLU A 120 -5.27 -12.36 -18.88
C GLU A 120 -4.24 -11.24 -19.05
N ALA A 121 -4.51 -10.25 -19.91
CA ALA A 121 -3.65 -9.09 -20.10
C ALA A 121 -3.43 -8.30 -18.82
N TRP A 122 -4.50 -8.08 -18.02
CA TRP A 122 -4.39 -7.45 -16.71
C TRP A 122 -3.64 -8.29 -15.69
N GLY A 123 -3.75 -9.63 -15.75
CA GLY A 123 -2.96 -10.55 -14.93
C GLY A 123 -1.46 -10.42 -15.21
N GLU A 124 -1.07 -10.44 -16.50
CA GLU A 124 0.33 -10.24 -16.92
C GLU A 124 0.85 -8.86 -16.50
N ALA A 125 0.07 -7.79 -16.76
CA ALA A 125 0.44 -6.42 -16.41
C ALA A 125 0.58 -6.25 -14.89
N TYR A 126 -0.37 -6.78 -14.12
CA TYR A 126 -0.32 -6.75 -12.65
C TYR A 126 0.92 -7.45 -12.12
N GLY A 127 1.28 -8.61 -12.64
CA GLY A 127 2.48 -9.35 -12.24
C GLY A 127 3.75 -8.50 -12.39
N VAL A 128 3.92 -7.86 -13.54
CA VAL A 128 5.08 -6.97 -13.79
C VAL A 128 5.09 -5.77 -12.83
N ILE A 129 3.93 -5.16 -12.58
CA ILE A 129 3.83 -4.01 -11.67
C ILE A 129 4.12 -4.46 -10.23
N ALA A 130 3.59 -5.61 -9.79
CA ALA A 130 3.85 -6.18 -8.47
C ALA A 130 5.34 -6.45 -8.26
N ASP A 131 6.02 -7.03 -9.25
CA ASP A 131 7.48 -7.27 -9.18
C ASP A 131 8.27 -5.97 -9.00
N ILE A 132 7.87 -4.88 -9.66
CA ILE A 132 8.51 -3.56 -9.50
C ILE A 132 8.30 -3.07 -8.05
N PHE A 133 7.09 -3.15 -7.51
CA PHE A 133 6.83 -2.76 -6.11
C PHE A 133 7.64 -3.59 -5.12
N ILE A 134 7.61 -4.92 -5.26
CA ILE A 134 8.33 -5.85 -4.37
C ILE A 134 9.82 -5.56 -4.40
N SER A 135 10.40 -5.32 -5.59
CA SER A 135 11.82 -4.99 -5.72
C SER A 135 12.15 -3.66 -5.03
N VAL A 136 11.37 -2.61 -5.27
CA VAL A 136 11.58 -1.29 -4.65
C VAL A 136 11.43 -1.38 -3.12
N GLU A 137 10.43 -2.10 -2.64
CA GLU A 137 10.20 -2.29 -1.20
C GLU A 137 11.35 -3.05 -0.53
N GLU A 138 11.87 -4.08 -1.19
CA GLU A 138 13.03 -4.83 -0.70
C GLU A 138 14.29 -3.96 -0.63
N ASP A 139 14.53 -3.11 -1.63
CA ASP A 139 15.65 -2.16 -1.61
C ASP A 139 15.52 -1.15 -0.47
N LEU A 140 14.30 -0.68 -0.19
CA LEU A 140 14.02 0.20 0.95
C LEU A 140 14.24 -0.50 2.31
N TYR A 141 13.92 -1.80 2.42
CA TYR A 141 14.22 -2.59 3.62
C TYR A 141 15.73 -2.73 3.80
N LYS A 142 16.47 -3.15 2.77
CA LYS A 142 17.93 -3.29 2.80
C LYS A 142 18.63 -1.98 3.18
N ALA A 143 18.20 -0.87 2.59
CA ALA A 143 18.75 0.45 2.93
C ALA A 143 18.49 0.82 4.40
N SER A 144 17.30 0.51 4.94
CA SER A 144 16.98 0.73 6.34
C SER A 144 17.84 -0.11 7.28
N GLU A 145 17.99 -1.41 6.97
CA GLU A 145 18.80 -2.35 7.76
C GLU A 145 20.28 -1.94 7.76
N ALA A 146 20.82 -1.54 6.60
CA ALA A 146 22.18 -1.04 6.46
C ALA A 146 22.45 0.25 7.27
N ALA A 147 21.40 1.06 7.49
CA ALA A 147 21.46 2.27 8.32
C ALA A 147 21.21 2.00 9.82
N GLY A 148 21.20 0.75 10.26
CA GLY A 148 20.94 0.36 11.66
C GLY A 148 19.46 0.38 12.04
N GLY A 149 18.56 0.44 11.05
CA GLY A 149 17.13 0.27 11.25
C GLY A 149 16.72 -1.21 11.32
N TRP A 150 15.44 -1.45 11.13
CA TRP A 150 14.87 -2.80 11.23
C TRP A 150 13.86 -3.06 10.10
N ARG A 151 13.60 -4.34 9.90
CA ARG A 151 12.56 -4.83 8.99
C ARG A 151 11.24 -4.99 9.75
N LEU A 152 10.11 -4.61 9.12
CA LEU A 152 8.77 -4.70 9.68
C LEU A 152 8.58 -3.88 10.97
N PHE A 153 8.12 -4.50 12.04
CA PHE A 153 7.79 -3.84 13.30
C PHE A 153 8.75 -4.27 14.41
N LYS A 154 9.16 -3.28 15.20
CA LYS A 154 9.95 -3.45 16.42
C LYS A 154 9.12 -3.02 17.62
N GLN A 155 9.28 -3.67 18.75
CA GLN A 155 8.54 -3.33 19.96
C GLN A 155 9.15 -2.13 20.67
N PHE A 156 8.27 -1.18 21.05
CA PHE A 156 8.62 0.01 21.80
C PHE A 156 7.78 0.13 23.06
N LYS A 157 8.36 0.70 24.12
CA LYS A 157 7.66 1.13 25.33
C LYS A 157 7.59 2.65 25.39
N ILE A 158 6.47 3.19 25.87
CA ILE A 158 6.35 4.62 26.16
C ILE A 158 7.10 4.88 27.46
N VAL A 159 8.11 5.75 27.41
CA VAL A 159 8.94 6.10 28.58
C VAL A 159 8.53 7.44 29.19
N ARG A 160 7.95 8.35 28.40
CA ARG A 160 7.48 9.65 28.86
C ARG A 160 6.42 10.22 27.94
N LYS A 161 5.52 11.01 28.51
CA LYS A 161 4.55 11.84 27.79
C LYS A 161 4.66 13.27 28.30
N VAL A 162 4.64 14.24 27.40
CA VAL A 162 4.70 15.68 27.73
C VAL A 162 3.54 16.36 27.01
N ALA A 163 2.65 16.99 27.76
CA ALA A 163 1.62 17.86 27.18
C ALA A 163 2.30 19.16 26.73
N GLU A 164 2.31 19.39 25.42
CA GLU A 164 2.87 20.60 24.82
C GLU A 164 1.80 21.71 24.74
N SER A 165 0.55 21.31 24.61
CA SER A 165 -0.64 22.17 24.66
C SER A 165 -1.87 21.32 24.98
N ASP A 166 -3.06 21.94 25.03
CA ASP A 166 -4.33 21.25 25.24
C ASP A 166 -4.65 20.19 24.17
N LEU A 167 -4.03 20.27 22.98
CA LEU A 167 -4.29 19.40 21.85
C LEU A 167 -3.07 18.58 21.39
N ILE A 168 -1.88 18.87 21.91
CA ILE A 168 -0.61 18.28 21.47
C ILE A 168 0.08 17.60 22.64
N THR A 169 0.45 16.34 22.45
CA THR A 169 1.24 15.56 23.41
C THR A 169 2.44 14.97 22.70
N SER A 170 3.64 15.24 23.22
CA SER A 170 4.86 14.54 22.83
C SER A 170 4.93 13.19 23.54
N ILE A 171 5.14 12.13 22.76
CA ILE A 171 5.25 10.76 23.26
C ILE A 171 6.69 10.28 23.01
N TYR A 172 7.42 10.02 24.10
CA TYR A 172 8.78 9.50 24.04
C TYR A 172 8.72 7.98 24.16
N MET A 173 9.36 7.31 23.23
CA MET A 173 9.39 5.85 23.14
C MET A 173 10.83 5.35 23.11
N ALA A 174 11.08 4.21 23.74
CA ALA A 174 12.35 3.50 23.66
C ALA A 174 12.13 2.07 23.18
N PRO A 175 13.06 1.48 22.41
CA PRO A 175 12.95 0.08 22.01
C PRO A 175 13.00 -0.83 23.24
N VAL A 176 12.22 -1.91 23.22
CA VAL A 176 12.14 -2.85 24.35
C VAL A 176 13.44 -3.64 24.49
N ASP A 177 14.11 -3.95 23.38
CA ASP A 177 15.41 -4.66 23.34
C ASP A 177 16.61 -3.80 23.78
N GLY A 178 16.43 -2.48 23.90
CA GLY A 178 17.49 -1.55 24.31
C GLY A 178 18.52 -1.24 23.21
N GLU A 179 18.32 -1.76 21.99
CA GLU A 179 19.24 -1.50 20.88
C GLU A 179 19.20 -0.02 20.46
N PRO A 180 20.33 0.53 19.97
CA PRO A 180 20.36 1.89 19.48
C PRO A 180 19.45 2.08 18.28
N LEU A 181 18.92 3.28 18.11
CA LEU A 181 18.08 3.66 16.99
C LEU A 181 18.90 4.40 15.94
N PRO A 182 18.57 4.24 14.65
CA PRO A 182 19.18 5.06 13.60
C PRO A 182 18.77 6.51 13.78
N ILE A 183 19.64 7.44 13.34
CA ILE A 183 19.33 8.87 13.32
C ILE A 183 18.21 9.11 12.32
N ALA A 184 17.14 9.75 12.78
CA ALA A 184 16.02 10.09 11.92
C ALA A 184 16.39 11.21 10.94
N THR A 185 15.93 11.06 9.70
CA THR A 185 16.03 12.12 8.68
C THR A 185 14.91 13.14 8.86
N ALA A 186 15.17 14.41 8.60
CA ALA A 186 14.15 15.45 8.66
C ALA A 186 12.94 15.11 7.77
N GLY A 187 11.73 15.22 8.32
CA GLY A 187 10.48 14.84 7.66
C GLY A 187 10.14 13.36 7.73
N GLN A 188 10.98 12.52 8.31
CA GLN A 188 10.69 11.11 8.52
C GLN A 188 9.53 10.91 9.49
N TYR A 189 8.75 9.87 9.26
CA TYR A 189 7.66 9.44 10.15
C TYR A 189 7.81 7.98 10.53
N VAL A 190 7.15 7.59 11.61
CA VAL A 190 6.98 6.19 12.02
C VAL A 190 5.51 5.80 11.97
N THR A 191 5.25 4.53 11.64
CA THR A 191 3.92 3.93 11.81
C THR A 191 3.89 3.21 13.15
N VAL A 192 3.07 3.68 14.06
CA VAL A 192 2.77 2.99 15.31
C VAL A 192 1.60 2.06 15.07
N ARG A 193 1.79 0.77 15.37
CA ARG A 193 0.76 -0.27 15.36
C ARG A 193 0.43 -0.65 16.80
N ALA A 194 -0.85 -0.57 17.16
CA ALA A 194 -1.28 -0.84 18.52
C ALA A 194 -2.64 -1.54 18.57
N THR A 195 -2.84 -2.35 19.63
CA THR A 195 -4.16 -2.81 20.02
C THR A 195 -4.86 -1.68 20.77
N VAL A 196 -6.09 -1.39 20.39
CA VAL A 196 -6.92 -0.36 21.03
C VAL A 196 -8.14 -1.05 21.64
N PRO A 197 -8.45 -0.83 22.94
CA PRO A 197 -9.63 -1.40 23.58
C PRO A 197 -10.90 -1.12 22.78
N GLY A 198 -11.72 -2.15 22.57
CA GLY A 198 -12.97 -2.07 21.80
C GLY A 198 -12.79 -2.04 20.27
N LYS A 199 -11.57 -2.25 19.76
CA LYS A 199 -11.31 -2.48 18.34
C LYS A 199 -10.89 -3.92 18.09
N GLU A 200 -11.50 -4.54 17.09
CA GLU A 200 -11.23 -5.91 16.68
C GLU A 200 -9.84 -6.04 16.01
N TYR A 201 -9.48 -5.06 15.17
CA TYR A 201 -8.24 -5.06 14.41
C TYR A 201 -7.23 -4.06 14.94
N LEU A 202 -5.95 -4.33 14.67
CA LEU A 202 -4.83 -3.44 15.02
C LEU A 202 -5.01 -2.07 14.35
N MET A 203 -4.63 -1.04 15.08
CA MET A 203 -4.72 0.34 14.61
C MET A 203 -3.34 0.86 14.20
N ASN A 204 -3.21 1.27 12.94
CA ASN A 204 -2.01 1.91 12.43
C ASN A 204 -2.19 3.43 12.41
N ARG A 205 -1.22 4.17 12.99
CA ARG A 205 -1.16 5.63 12.96
C ARG A 205 0.25 6.08 12.62
N GLN A 206 0.35 7.13 11.82
CA GLN A 206 1.63 7.71 11.43
C GLN A 206 1.89 8.97 12.25
N TYR A 207 3.10 9.04 12.78
CA TYR A 207 3.57 10.18 13.56
C TYR A 207 4.91 10.67 13.00
N THR A 208 5.03 11.99 12.85
CA THR A 208 6.30 12.61 12.50
C THR A 208 7.27 12.45 13.67
N ILE A 209 8.53 12.13 13.35
CA ILE A 209 9.61 12.11 14.32
C ILE A 209 10.05 13.55 14.50
N THR A 210 9.95 14.08 15.72
CA THR A 210 10.33 15.48 16.05
C THR A 210 11.69 15.57 16.71
N GLN A 211 12.14 14.47 17.33
CA GLN A 211 13.44 14.36 17.99
C GLN A 211 13.87 12.89 17.99
N SER A 212 15.15 12.64 17.73
CA SER A 212 15.79 11.31 17.78
C SER A 212 16.94 11.31 18.76
#